data_27320b9c00e5c3ef889a475da2d5aa84
#
_entry.id   27320b9c00e5c3ef889a475da2d5aa84
#
_cell.length_a   1.000
_cell.length_b   1.000
_cell.length_c   1.000
_cell.angle_alpha   90.00
_cell.angle_beta   90.00
_cell.angle_gamma   90.00
#
_symmetry.space_group_name_H-M   'P 1'
#
loop_
_entity.id
_entity.type
_entity.pdbx_description
1 polymer ?
#
loop_
_entity_poly.entity_id
_entity_poly.type
_entity_poly.pdbx_seq_one_letter_code
_entity_poly.pdbx_strand_id
1 'polypeptide(L)'
;MKKPIPFLALAALLANPLCAQELAPGYIDPYPVLQAASAAIGEDQLSCVSISGTAYTGMVGQQRLNGYEVDWPRGELLRNYTRLIDWQNVRMLETFDREPGNNPASWKYGLGWQGGTAIQQQTHQEFMLNGSYAWHKDGEDGAPVAAPQHDSERWQLDMWLTPHGFLKAARLPGANPRATWRWELGEMGRDGATVNPEKVTIVSIDLLGKYRVDATINSQNLLQRIHTWVPDPVLGDANYEHEFANGDYIDIGNGIRFPTIWHHHTGWDDNYQSQSINAGHNAFGGNQSDIQANVCPGELPVPPSVSNAEFIETVEVNELAAGVYLLGGSSHNSVAVEFADYIAVVEAPLNERRNLAVIDRIVELIPGKPIRFLVNTHQHHDHIGGLRTYMHIGATIITHWKNYDFYSNDVLNYAPRTLDPDMLSLWPPTELAEGYQYETVRENYVLTDGNRNLNISYVHPLNHVEGMLVAYLPEEMLLIEADLFDGPSAVNRDALSITPNQSHRSLYNHVQRLSLEVDTLVPIHGEPTSWDDFEALID
;
A
#
# COMPACT_ATOMS: atom_id res chain seq x y z
N MET A 1 -0.15 -58.72 70.24
CA MET A 1 -1.27 -57.77 70.22
C MET A 1 -0.83 -56.55 69.36
N LYS A 2 -1.10 -56.52 68.09
CA LYS A 2 -0.89 -55.36 67.21
C LYS A 2 -2.27 -54.82 66.84
N LYS A 3 -2.53 -53.59 67.21
CA LYS A 3 -3.79 -52.92 66.92
C LYS A 3 -3.84 -52.53 65.43
N PRO A 4 -5.02 -52.58 64.73
CA PRO A 4 -5.13 -52.15 63.38
C PRO A 4 -5.24 -50.63 63.33
N ILE A 5 -4.50 -50.03 62.39
CA ILE A 5 -4.59 -48.61 62.01
C ILE A 5 -5.80 -48.45 61.10
N PRO A 6 -6.72 -47.51 61.33
CA PRO A 6 -7.87 -47.35 60.49
C PRO A 6 -7.51 -46.71 59.14
N PHE A 7 -7.93 -47.34 58.09
CA PHE A 7 -8.01 -46.82 56.71
C PHE A 7 -9.16 -45.81 56.63
N LEU A 8 -8.89 -44.56 56.96
CA LEU A 8 -9.88 -43.49 56.82
C LEU A 8 -9.18 -42.14 56.59
N ALA A 9 -8.30 -42.08 55.60
CA ALA A 9 -7.69 -40.80 55.20
C ALA A 9 -7.28 -40.79 53.72
N LEU A 10 -8.00 -41.52 52.83
CA LEU A 10 -7.64 -41.52 51.39
C LEU A 10 -8.85 -41.23 50.46
N ALA A 11 -9.91 -40.64 50.99
CA ALA A 11 -11.08 -40.27 50.17
C ALA A 11 -11.30 -38.75 50.04
N ALA A 12 -10.37 -37.93 50.55
CA ALA A 12 -10.52 -36.46 50.52
C ALA A 12 -9.57 -35.74 49.54
N LEU A 13 -8.89 -36.48 48.63
CA LEU A 13 -7.90 -35.91 47.69
C LEU A 13 -8.29 -36.06 46.21
N LEU A 14 -9.54 -36.39 45.92
CA LEU A 14 -10.02 -36.51 44.53
C LEU A 14 -11.21 -35.57 44.20
N ALA A 15 -11.47 -34.60 45.04
CA ALA A 15 -12.34 -33.47 44.70
C ALA A 15 -11.48 -32.19 44.70
N ASN A 16 -10.41 -32.18 43.93
CA ASN A 16 -9.98 -30.88 43.42
C ASN A 16 -11.06 -30.44 42.46
N PRO A 17 -11.77 -29.34 42.77
CA PRO A 17 -12.48 -28.63 41.71
C PRO A 17 -11.43 -28.39 40.65
N LEU A 18 -11.78 -28.54 39.41
CA LEU A 18 -11.10 -27.93 38.30
C LEU A 18 -10.79 -26.50 38.77
N CYS A 19 -9.58 -26.30 39.32
CA CYS A 19 -9.06 -24.97 39.48
C CYS A 19 -9.10 -24.41 38.07
N ALA A 20 -9.98 -23.43 37.86
CA ALA A 20 -9.92 -22.64 36.66
C ALA A 20 -8.45 -22.33 36.47
N GLN A 21 -7.89 -22.81 35.40
CA GLN A 21 -6.49 -22.59 35.07
C GLN A 21 -6.30 -21.08 35.20
N GLU A 22 -5.46 -20.67 36.14
CA GLU A 22 -5.25 -19.25 36.37
C GLU A 22 -4.64 -18.71 35.08
N LEU A 23 -5.46 -18.01 34.31
CA LEU A 23 -5.06 -17.47 33.03
C LEU A 23 -3.93 -16.46 33.27
N ALA A 24 -2.94 -16.43 32.40
CA ALA A 24 -1.85 -15.47 32.50
C ALA A 24 -2.41 -14.03 32.66
N PRO A 25 -1.74 -13.14 33.40
CA PRO A 25 -2.20 -11.77 33.54
C PRO A 25 -2.52 -11.13 32.18
N GLY A 26 -3.71 -10.53 32.08
CA GLY A 26 -4.22 -9.92 30.84
C GLY A 26 -5.00 -10.86 29.92
N TYR A 27 -4.88 -12.17 30.05
CA TYR A 27 -5.68 -13.12 29.27
C TYR A 27 -7.11 -13.23 29.80
N ILE A 28 -8.08 -13.29 28.88
CA ILE A 28 -9.51 -13.46 29.20
C ILE A 28 -10.18 -14.41 28.18
N ASP A 29 -11.34 -14.96 28.56
CA ASP A 29 -12.16 -15.75 27.65
C ASP A 29 -12.73 -14.83 26.53
N PRO A 30 -12.46 -15.08 25.25
CA PRO A 30 -12.95 -14.24 24.15
C PRO A 30 -14.46 -14.33 23.93
N TYR A 31 -15.09 -15.47 24.23
CA TYR A 31 -16.49 -15.69 23.85
C TYR A 31 -17.49 -14.76 24.54
N PRO A 32 -17.44 -14.51 25.86
CA PRO A 32 -18.29 -13.52 26.51
C PRO A 32 -18.09 -12.10 25.97
N VAL A 33 -16.85 -11.74 25.60
CA VAL A 33 -16.52 -10.44 25.01
C VAL A 33 -17.17 -10.29 23.63
N LEU A 34 -16.98 -11.28 22.76
CA LEU A 34 -17.60 -11.30 21.43
C LEU A 34 -19.13 -11.26 21.50
N GLN A 35 -19.73 -11.99 22.46
CA GLN A 35 -21.18 -11.96 22.68
C GLN A 35 -21.67 -10.59 23.14
N ALA A 36 -20.95 -9.95 24.06
CA ALA A 36 -21.31 -8.61 24.54
C ALA A 36 -21.17 -7.57 23.42
N ALA A 37 -20.12 -7.63 22.61
CA ALA A 37 -19.92 -6.75 21.46
C ALA A 37 -21.01 -6.96 20.39
N SER A 38 -21.34 -8.22 20.06
CA SER A 38 -22.42 -8.56 19.14
C SER A 38 -23.76 -7.98 19.59
N ALA A 39 -24.09 -8.12 20.88
CA ALA A 39 -25.31 -7.57 21.45
C ALA A 39 -25.32 -6.03 21.45
N ALA A 40 -24.15 -5.39 21.67
CA ALA A 40 -24.06 -3.93 21.73
C ALA A 40 -24.32 -3.27 20.37
N ILE A 41 -24.03 -3.95 19.26
CA ILE A 41 -24.23 -3.40 17.91
C ILE A 41 -25.34 -4.11 17.11
N GLY A 42 -26.04 -5.08 17.69
CA GLY A 42 -27.12 -5.81 17.01
C GLY A 42 -26.64 -6.68 15.84
N GLU A 43 -25.45 -7.25 15.96
CA GLU A 43 -24.78 -7.95 14.86
C GLU A 43 -25.58 -9.10 14.28
N ASP A 44 -26.28 -9.88 15.12
CA ASP A 44 -27.11 -11.03 14.70
C ASP A 44 -28.30 -10.62 13.81
N GLN A 45 -28.68 -9.33 13.79
CA GLN A 45 -29.81 -8.82 13.01
C GLN A 45 -29.38 -8.25 11.64
N LEU A 46 -28.07 -8.12 11.39
CA LEU A 46 -27.51 -7.55 10.17
C LEU A 46 -26.86 -8.62 9.31
N SER A 47 -27.49 -9.00 8.20
CA SER A 47 -26.93 -9.96 7.23
C SER A 47 -26.05 -9.29 6.19
N CYS A 48 -26.47 -8.13 5.73
CA CYS A 48 -25.75 -7.30 4.76
C CYS A 48 -26.05 -5.81 5.02
N VAL A 49 -25.30 -4.94 4.39
CA VAL A 49 -25.45 -3.49 4.58
C VAL A 49 -25.19 -2.74 3.29
N SER A 50 -25.94 -1.67 3.05
CA SER A 50 -25.63 -0.64 2.07
C SER A 50 -25.16 0.62 2.80
N ILE A 51 -24.04 1.18 2.37
CA ILE A 51 -23.40 2.34 2.97
C ILE A 51 -23.17 3.35 1.87
N SER A 52 -23.69 4.57 2.02
CA SER A 52 -23.53 5.64 1.02
C SER A 52 -23.06 6.93 1.67
N GLY A 53 -22.28 7.71 0.95
CA GLY A 53 -21.74 8.97 1.42
C GLY A 53 -20.69 9.59 0.51
N THR A 54 -19.66 10.11 1.13
CA THR A 54 -18.46 10.65 0.44
C THR A 54 -17.22 10.04 1.05
N ALA A 55 -16.20 9.87 0.25
CA ALA A 55 -14.92 9.37 0.72
C ALA A 55 -13.75 10.05 0.00
N TYR A 56 -12.54 9.74 0.42
CA TYR A 56 -11.31 10.07 -0.27
C TYR A 56 -10.32 8.92 -0.15
N THR A 57 -9.42 8.81 -1.12
CA THR A 57 -8.28 7.90 -1.04
C THR A 57 -6.99 8.68 -0.78
N GLY A 58 -6.11 8.09 0.03
CA GLY A 58 -4.72 8.49 0.17
C GLY A 58 -3.86 7.71 -0.83
N MET A 59 -2.89 8.38 -1.42
CA MET A 59 -1.91 7.79 -2.33
C MET A 59 -0.75 7.23 -1.49
N VAL A 60 -0.87 5.95 -1.10
CA VAL A 60 0.15 5.29 -0.29
C VAL A 60 1.50 5.31 -1.00
N GLY A 61 2.53 5.77 -0.29
CA GLY A 61 3.88 5.84 -0.84
C GLY A 61 4.17 7.03 -1.75
N GLN A 62 3.23 7.97 -1.92
CA GLN A 62 3.36 9.12 -2.82
C GLN A 62 3.68 10.44 -2.09
N GLN A 63 4.30 10.35 -0.92
CA GLN A 63 4.67 11.53 -0.13
C GLN A 63 5.86 12.27 -0.74
N ARG A 64 5.86 13.60 -0.62
CA ARG A 64 6.96 14.44 -1.10
C ARG A 64 8.26 14.24 -0.31
N LEU A 65 8.14 14.07 1.01
CA LEU A 65 9.26 13.91 1.94
C LEU A 65 9.01 12.71 2.84
N ASN A 66 9.90 11.74 2.81
CA ASN A 66 9.84 10.61 3.73
C ASN A 66 9.98 11.10 5.18
N GLY A 67 9.03 10.69 6.02
CA GLY A 67 9.10 10.95 7.45
C GLY A 67 8.59 12.32 7.91
N TYR A 68 8.04 13.14 7.03
CA TYR A 68 7.63 14.51 7.36
C TYR A 68 6.15 14.81 7.12
N GLU A 69 5.46 14.01 6.32
CA GLU A 69 4.02 14.14 6.11
C GLU A 69 3.23 13.44 7.19
N VAL A 70 2.09 14.01 7.54
CA VAL A 70 1.18 13.49 8.56
C VAL A 70 0.20 12.47 7.97
N ASP A 71 -0.12 12.60 6.69
CA ASP A 71 -1.03 11.73 5.95
C ASP A 71 -0.44 11.43 4.58
N TRP A 72 -0.85 10.30 4.00
CA TRP A 72 -0.65 10.08 2.58
C TRP A 72 -1.31 11.21 1.78
N PRO A 73 -0.72 11.66 0.66
CA PRO A 73 -1.37 12.66 -0.18
C PRO A 73 -2.76 12.20 -0.54
N ARG A 74 -3.76 13.05 -0.32
CA ARG A 74 -5.15 12.73 -0.67
C ARG A 74 -5.34 12.98 -2.16
N GLY A 75 -5.16 11.93 -2.94
CA GLY A 75 -5.16 12.02 -4.39
C GLY A 75 -6.52 12.24 -4.97
N GLU A 76 -7.55 11.65 -4.40
CA GLU A 76 -8.85 11.53 -5.06
C GLU A 76 -10.00 11.74 -4.09
N LEU A 77 -11.02 12.42 -4.58
CA LEU A 77 -12.32 12.49 -3.93
C LEU A 77 -13.24 11.45 -4.56
N LEU A 78 -13.93 10.70 -3.71
CA LEU A 78 -14.90 9.70 -4.12
C LEU A 78 -16.30 10.27 -3.88
N ARG A 79 -16.96 10.69 -4.97
CA ARG A 79 -18.34 11.17 -4.94
C ARG A 79 -19.30 10.03 -5.19
N ASN A 80 -20.56 10.22 -4.79
CA ASN A 80 -21.59 9.19 -4.95
C ASN A 80 -21.14 7.82 -4.44
N TYR A 81 -20.29 7.83 -3.41
CA TYR A 81 -19.72 6.63 -2.85
C TYR A 81 -20.80 5.73 -2.29
N THR A 82 -20.81 4.48 -2.69
CA THR A 82 -21.68 3.44 -2.16
C THR A 82 -20.91 2.13 -2.02
N ARG A 83 -21.04 1.49 -0.86
CA ARG A 83 -20.49 0.15 -0.60
C ARG A 83 -21.58 -0.75 -0.08
N LEU A 84 -21.82 -1.88 -0.74
CA LEU A 84 -22.72 -2.93 -0.32
C LEU A 84 -21.91 -4.15 0.10
N ILE A 85 -22.18 -4.68 1.28
CA ILE A 85 -21.48 -5.84 1.84
C ILE A 85 -22.48 -6.93 2.20
N ASP A 86 -22.22 -8.14 1.73
CA ASP A 86 -22.94 -9.37 2.11
C ASP A 86 -21.94 -10.37 2.69
N TRP A 87 -21.83 -10.40 4.00
CA TRP A 87 -20.89 -11.28 4.70
C TRP A 87 -21.24 -12.75 4.58
N GLN A 88 -22.53 -13.09 4.41
CA GLN A 88 -22.97 -14.48 4.32
C GLN A 88 -22.51 -15.13 3.01
N ASN A 89 -22.57 -14.39 1.91
CA ASN A 89 -22.21 -14.88 0.59
C ASN A 89 -20.81 -14.43 0.14
N VAL A 90 -20.08 -13.73 0.99
CA VAL A 90 -18.74 -13.13 0.70
C VAL A 90 -18.80 -12.30 -0.58
N ARG A 91 -19.68 -11.29 -0.59
CA ARG A 91 -19.88 -10.40 -1.73
C ARG A 91 -19.74 -8.95 -1.30
N MET A 92 -19.10 -8.16 -2.13
CA MET A 92 -19.02 -6.71 -1.97
C MET A 92 -19.16 -6.04 -3.34
N LEU A 93 -19.91 -4.96 -3.37
CA LEU A 93 -19.96 -4.03 -4.50
C LEU A 93 -19.66 -2.64 -3.97
N GLU A 94 -18.66 -2.00 -4.54
CA GLU A 94 -18.31 -0.63 -4.23
C GLU A 94 -18.36 0.20 -5.50
N THR A 95 -19.04 1.34 -5.46
CA THR A 95 -19.19 2.23 -6.60
C THR A 95 -18.94 3.67 -6.19
N PHE A 96 -18.31 4.42 -7.07
CA PHE A 96 -18.05 5.83 -6.84
C PHE A 96 -17.65 6.56 -8.12
N ASP A 97 -17.75 7.87 -8.08
CA ASP A 97 -17.18 8.76 -9.09
C ASP A 97 -15.88 9.35 -8.53
N ARG A 98 -14.76 9.00 -9.17
CA ARG A 98 -13.46 9.61 -8.86
C ARG A 98 -13.41 11.02 -9.43
N GLU A 99 -13.09 11.97 -8.60
CA GLU A 99 -12.81 13.34 -9.01
C GLU A 99 -11.34 13.68 -8.76
N PRO A 100 -10.75 14.56 -9.59
CA PRO A 100 -9.44 15.11 -9.31
C PRO A 100 -9.40 15.68 -7.89
N GLY A 101 -8.41 15.25 -7.12
CA GLY A 101 -8.23 15.72 -5.76
C GLY A 101 -7.72 17.16 -5.75
N ASN A 102 -8.61 18.13 -5.63
CA ASN A 102 -8.25 19.44 -5.09
C ASN A 102 -8.19 19.32 -3.58
N ASN A 103 -7.11 18.73 -3.07
CA ASN A 103 -7.09 18.42 -1.66
C ASN A 103 -6.61 19.59 -0.80
N PRO A 104 -7.51 20.16 0.05
CA PRO A 104 -7.10 21.15 1.04
C PRO A 104 -6.06 20.65 2.04
N ALA A 105 -5.91 19.35 2.23
CA ALA A 105 -4.91 18.82 3.16
C ALA A 105 -3.48 18.92 2.61
N SER A 106 -3.29 18.72 1.30
CA SER A 106 -1.99 19.02 0.67
C SER A 106 -1.71 20.54 0.70
N TRP A 107 -2.75 21.37 0.71
CA TRP A 107 -2.63 22.81 0.87
C TRP A 107 -2.29 23.24 2.29
N LYS A 108 -2.66 22.44 3.29
CA LYS A 108 -2.32 22.69 4.70
C LYS A 108 -0.82 22.87 4.92
N TYR A 109 -0.01 22.28 4.05
CA TYR A 109 1.44 22.38 4.08
C TYR A 109 2.01 23.23 2.93
N GLY A 110 1.17 23.85 2.13
CA GLY A 110 1.61 24.71 1.02
C GLY A 110 2.22 23.95 -0.16
N LEU A 111 1.93 22.66 -0.29
CA LEU A 111 2.68 21.76 -1.16
C LEU A 111 1.77 21.28 -2.28
N GLY A 112 1.01 21.68 -3.00
CA GLY A 112 0.24 21.20 -4.17
C GLY A 112 0.04 19.66 -4.24
N TRP A 113 -0.41 19.17 -5.36
CA TRP A 113 -0.50 17.74 -5.65
C TRP A 113 0.88 17.07 -5.62
N GLN A 114 0.99 15.94 -4.94
CA GLN A 114 2.26 15.25 -4.68
C GLN A 114 2.24 13.75 -5.02
N GLY A 115 1.16 13.20 -5.45
CA GLY A 115 1.08 11.85 -6.01
C GLY A 115 1.26 11.87 -7.51
N GLY A 116 1.27 10.71 -8.16
CA GLY A 116 1.43 10.53 -9.60
C GLY A 116 0.52 11.43 -10.47
N THR A 117 0.31 11.10 -11.71
CA THR A 117 -0.48 11.94 -12.63
C THR A 117 -1.88 12.19 -12.07
N ALA A 118 -2.22 13.45 -11.83
CA ALA A 118 -3.55 13.82 -11.33
C ALA A 118 -4.63 13.35 -12.31
N ILE A 119 -5.71 12.76 -11.77
CA ILE A 119 -6.89 12.42 -12.58
C ILE A 119 -7.38 13.69 -13.26
N GLN A 120 -7.46 13.66 -14.58
CA GLN A 120 -7.83 14.82 -15.40
C GLN A 120 -9.35 14.95 -15.58
N GLN A 121 -10.08 13.84 -15.41
CA GLN A 121 -11.51 13.79 -15.62
C GLN A 121 -12.20 12.96 -14.54
N GLN A 122 -13.46 13.31 -14.25
CA GLN A 122 -14.29 12.44 -13.41
C GLN A 122 -14.52 11.11 -14.13
N THR A 123 -14.30 10.01 -13.41
CA THR A 123 -14.54 8.64 -13.91
C THR A 123 -15.39 7.87 -12.92
N HIS A 124 -16.40 7.16 -13.44
CA HIS A 124 -17.18 6.20 -12.67
C HIS A 124 -16.39 4.91 -12.51
N GLN A 125 -16.37 4.33 -11.31
CA GLN A 125 -15.72 3.06 -11.05
C GLN A 125 -16.61 2.13 -10.23
N GLU A 126 -16.53 0.84 -10.56
CA GLU A 126 -17.19 -0.23 -9.83
C GLU A 126 -16.13 -1.26 -9.42
N PHE A 127 -16.13 -1.66 -8.16
CA PHE A 127 -15.30 -2.71 -7.60
C PHE A 127 -16.18 -3.84 -7.08
N MET A 128 -15.94 -5.05 -7.53
CA MET A 128 -16.75 -6.23 -7.21
C MET A 128 -15.91 -7.33 -6.58
N LEU A 129 -16.45 -7.94 -5.53
CA LEU A 129 -15.93 -9.14 -4.89
C LEU A 129 -17.02 -10.21 -4.85
N ASN A 130 -16.68 -11.43 -5.25
CA ASN A 130 -17.52 -12.61 -5.05
C ASN A 130 -16.64 -13.82 -4.70
N GLY A 131 -16.70 -14.24 -3.44
CA GLY A 131 -15.81 -15.26 -2.89
C GLY A 131 -14.36 -14.83 -2.93
N SER A 132 -13.52 -15.56 -3.67
CA SER A 132 -12.10 -15.23 -3.88
C SER A 132 -11.81 -14.44 -5.16
N TYR A 133 -12.82 -14.12 -5.94
CA TYR A 133 -12.67 -13.37 -7.18
C TYR A 133 -12.98 -11.90 -6.95
N ALA A 134 -12.09 -11.03 -7.39
CA ALA A 134 -12.30 -9.60 -7.40
C ALA A 134 -12.02 -9.02 -8.79
N TRP A 135 -12.74 -7.98 -9.15
CA TRP A 135 -12.57 -7.27 -10.42
C TRP A 135 -13.11 -5.86 -10.32
N HIS A 136 -12.67 -5.00 -11.21
CA HIS A 136 -13.20 -3.64 -11.34
C HIS A 136 -13.66 -3.35 -12.77
N LYS A 137 -14.40 -2.26 -12.91
CA LYS A 137 -14.75 -1.64 -14.20
C LYS A 137 -14.53 -0.15 -14.12
N ASP A 138 -14.06 0.40 -15.20
CA ASP A 138 -13.96 1.85 -15.42
C ASP A 138 -15.10 2.29 -16.35
N GLY A 139 -16.03 3.08 -15.80
CA GLY A 139 -17.28 3.44 -16.47
C GLY A 139 -18.36 2.35 -16.37
N GLU A 140 -19.63 2.77 -16.54
CA GLU A 140 -20.79 1.87 -16.44
C GLU A 140 -20.72 0.71 -17.46
N ASP A 141 -20.24 0.98 -18.66
CA ASP A 141 -20.09 0.00 -19.75
C ASP A 141 -18.68 -0.58 -19.84
N GLY A 142 -17.81 -0.31 -18.85
CA GLY A 142 -16.43 -0.79 -18.82
C GLY A 142 -16.31 -2.32 -18.83
N ALA A 143 -15.32 -2.85 -19.53
CA ALA A 143 -15.03 -4.26 -19.49
C ALA A 143 -14.51 -4.66 -18.08
N PRO A 144 -14.90 -5.85 -17.57
CA PRO A 144 -14.40 -6.30 -16.28
C PRO A 144 -12.90 -6.64 -16.36
N VAL A 145 -12.11 -6.04 -15.49
CA VAL A 145 -10.68 -6.26 -15.31
C VAL A 145 -10.46 -7.04 -14.02
N ALA A 146 -9.88 -8.22 -14.12
CA ALA A 146 -9.61 -9.07 -12.96
C ALA A 146 -8.56 -8.44 -12.04
N ALA A 147 -8.79 -8.51 -10.73
CA ALA A 147 -7.80 -8.14 -9.72
C ALA A 147 -6.88 -9.34 -9.42
N PRO A 148 -5.56 -9.13 -9.24
CA PRO A 148 -4.66 -10.15 -8.76
C PRO A 148 -5.08 -10.73 -7.41
N GLN A 149 -4.55 -11.90 -7.06
CA GLN A 149 -4.93 -12.59 -5.82
C GLN A 149 -4.70 -11.74 -4.56
N HIS A 150 -3.60 -11.02 -4.48
CA HIS A 150 -3.28 -10.17 -3.33
C HIS A 150 -4.29 -9.03 -3.16
N ASP A 151 -4.77 -8.43 -4.25
CA ASP A 151 -5.82 -7.41 -4.22
C ASP A 151 -7.17 -8.03 -3.84
N SER A 152 -7.48 -9.21 -4.37
CA SER A 152 -8.69 -9.96 -3.99
C SER A 152 -8.71 -10.30 -2.51
N GLU A 153 -7.57 -10.70 -1.93
CA GLU A 153 -7.42 -10.93 -0.48
C GLU A 153 -7.61 -9.62 0.30
N ARG A 154 -7.06 -8.50 -0.19
CA ARG A 154 -7.22 -7.20 0.44
C ARG A 154 -8.68 -6.74 0.47
N TRP A 155 -9.40 -6.90 -0.64
CA TRP A 155 -10.83 -6.55 -0.67
C TRP A 155 -11.69 -7.47 0.22
N GLN A 156 -11.30 -8.74 0.38
CA GLN A 156 -11.91 -9.61 1.38
C GLN A 156 -11.63 -9.11 2.80
N LEU A 157 -10.40 -8.67 3.09
CA LEU A 157 -10.07 -8.06 4.38
C LEU A 157 -10.94 -6.82 4.62
N ASP A 158 -11.07 -5.91 3.68
CA ASP A 158 -11.92 -4.70 3.81
C ASP A 158 -13.35 -5.02 4.21
N MET A 159 -13.91 -6.08 3.65
CA MET A 159 -15.23 -6.55 4.02
C MET A 159 -15.28 -7.04 5.48
N TRP A 160 -14.27 -7.81 5.92
CA TRP A 160 -14.21 -8.40 7.26
C TRP A 160 -13.74 -7.40 8.34
N LEU A 161 -12.98 -6.38 7.97
CA LEU A 161 -12.47 -5.34 8.89
C LEU A 161 -13.52 -4.25 9.19
N THR A 162 -14.79 -4.56 9.05
CA THR A 162 -15.90 -3.76 9.58
C THR A 162 -16.34 -4.31 10.94
N PRO A 163 -16.99 -3.53 11.84
CA PRO A 163 -17.39 -4.03 13.16
C PRO A 163 -18.23 -5.29 13.11
N HIS A 164 -19.25 -5.32 12.25
CA HIS A 164 -20.10 -6.50 12.07
C HIS A 164 -19.34 -7.63 11.34
N GLY A 165 -18.52 -7.29 10.37
CA GLY A 165 -17.68 -8.26 9.65
C GLY A 165 -16.75 -9.02 10.58
N PHE A 166 -16.04 -8.32 11.46
CA PHE A 166 -15.13 -8.94 12.43
C PHE A 166 -15.86 -9.92 13.36
N LEU A 167 -17.01 -9.51 13.92
CA LEU A 167 -17.79 -10.36 14.82
C LEU A 167 -18.32 -11.62 14.12
N LYS A 168 -18.69 -11.50 12.84
CA LYS A 168 -19.05 -12.66 12.00
C LYS A 168 -17.85 -13.54 11.69
N ALA A 169 -16.72 -12.94 11.32
CA ALA A 169 -15.47 -13.64 11.06
C ALA A 169 -14.97 -14.44 12.27
N ALA A 170 -15.14 -13.88 13.49
CA ALA A 170 -14.77 -14.56 14.73
C ALA A 170 -15.52 -15.89 14.99
N ARG A 171 -16.62 -16.13 14.28
CA ARG A 171 -17.40 -17.38 14.34
C ARG A 171 -17.10 -18.35 13.19
N LEU A 172 -16.28 -17.95 12.23
CA LEU A 172 -15.91 -18.83 11.13
C LEU A 172 -15.05 -20.01 11.62
N PRO A 173 -15.15 -21.18 10.98
CA PRO A 173 -14.26 -22.29 11.28
C PRO A 173 -12.78 -21.86 11.11
N GLY A 174 -11.97 -22.11 12.12
CA GLY A 174 -10.54 -21.78 12.10
C GLY A 174 -10.22 -20.36 12.58
N ALA A 175 -11.19 -19.55 12.98
CA ALA A 175 -10.94 -18.20 13.50
C ALA A 175 -10.14 -18.17 14.82
N ASN A 176 -10.21 -19.24 15.64
CA ASN A 176 -9.43 -19.41 16.87
C ASN A 176 -9.39 -18.15 17.75
N PRO A 177 -10.51 -17.61 18.21
CA PRO A 177 -10.54 -16.34 18.93
C PRO A 177 -9.74 -16.43 20.24
N ARG A 178 -8.97 -15.39 20.50
CA ARG A 178 -8.17 -15.20 21.73
C ARG A 178 -8.41 -13.78 22.24
N ALA A 179 -8.34 -13.55 23.53
CA ALA A 179 -8.53 -12.21 24.05
C ALA A 179 -7.55 -11.88 25.17
N THR A 180 -7.17 -10.61 25.22
CA THR A 180 -6.40 -10.00 26.28
C THR A 180 -6.92 -8.60 26.54
N TRP A 181 -6.37 -7.91 27.53
CA TRP A 181 -6.73 -6.53 27.80
C TRP A 181 -5.47 -5.70 28.01
N ARG A 182 -5.60 -4.41 27.75
CA ARG A 182 -4.55 -3.42 28.03
C ARG A 182 -5.17 -2.08 28.41
N TRP A 183 -4.35 -1.21 28.96
CA TRP A 183 -4.68 0.19 29.12
C TRP A 183 -4.20 0.95 27.89
N GLU A 184 -5.06 1.77 27.33
CA GLU A 184 -4.74 2.71 26.29
C GLU A 184 -5.03 4.13 26.76
N LEU A 185 -4.39 5.10 26.13
CA LEU A 185 -4.79 6.48 26.23
C LEU A 185 -6.10 6.60 25.47
N GLY A 186 -7.16 7.09 26.10
CA GLY A 186 -8.45 7.29 25.43
C GLY A 186 -8.31 8.32 24.30
N GLU A 187 -9.32 8.37 23.44
CA GLU A 187 -9.36 9.34 22.35
C GLU A 187 -9.13 10.76 22.87
N MET A 188 -8.24 11.51 22.21
CA MET A 188 -8.04 12.92 22.49
C MET A 188 -9.32 13.67 22.11
N GLY A 189 -9.99 14.26 23.09
CA GLY A 189 -11.16 15.09 22.81
C GLY A 189 -10.83 16.17 21.77
N ARG A 190 -11.80 16.52 20.94
CA ARG A 190 -11.64 17.59 19.91
C ARG A 190 -11.16 18.94 20.48
N ASP A 191 -11.22 19.10 21.78
CA ASP A 191 -10.74 20.28 22.54
C ASP A 191 -9.26 20.18 22.97
N GLY A 192 -8.59 19.08 22.66
CA GLY A 192 -7.21 18.83 23.06
C GLY A 192 -7.04 18.60 24.56
N ALA A 193 -8.14 18.41 25.30
CA ALA A 193 -8.13 18.22 26.73
C ALA A 193 -8.14 16.73 27.11
N THR A 194 -7.26 16.40 27.96
CA THR A 194 -7.11 15.24 28.83
C THR A 194 -7.56 13.89 28.27
N VAL A 195 -6.58 13.16 27.84
CA VAL A 195 -6.68 11.72 27.53
C VAL A 195 -6.90 10.96 28.83
N ASN A 196 -8.10 10.45 29.05
CA ASN A 196 -8.36 9.54 30.16
C ASN A 196 -7.91 8.13 29.74
N PRO A 197 -7.09 7.43 30.53
CA PRO A 197 -6.76 6.05 30.25
C PRO A 197 -8.04 5.20 30.21
N GLU A 198 -8.19 4.41 29.17
CA GLU A 198 -9.29 3.45 29.01
C GLU A 198 -8.74 2.02 29.04
N LYS A 199 -9.44 1.13 29.74
CA LYS A 199 -9.16 -0.29 29.67
C LYS A 199 -9.92 -0.88 28.49
N VAL A 200 -9.17 -1.34 27.49
CA VAL A 200 -9.74 -1.98 26.30
C VAL A 200 -9.46 -3.49 26.30
N THR A 201 -10.31 -4.21 25.60
CA THR A 201 -10.11 -5.63 25.31
C THR A 201 -9.69 -5.80 23.86
N ILE A 202 -8.63 -6.56 23.65
CA ILE A 202 -8.17 -6.93 22.32
C ILE A 202 -8.60 -8.36 22.06
N VAL A 203 -9.40 -8.56 21.01
CA VAL A 203 -9.77 -9.89 20.53
C VAL A 203 -9.02 -10.15 19.23
N SER A 204 -8.23 -11.22 19.20
CA SER A 204 -7.48 -11.67 18.03
C SER A 204 -8.17 -12.86 17.39
N ILE A 205 -8.24 -12.89 16.06
CA ILE A 205 -8.72 -14.02 15.27
C ILE A 205 -7.75 -14.35 14.15
N ASP A 206 -7.83 -15.57 13.64
CA ASP A 206 -7.15 -15.98 12.43
C ASP A 206 -8.14 -15.89 11.25
N LEU A 207 -7.76 -15.22 10.16
CA LEU A 207 -8.63 -14.95 9.02
C LEU A 207 -7.94 -15.34 7.70
N LEU A 208 -8.71 -15.88 6.75
CA LEU A 208 -8.24 -16.33 5.42
C LEU A 208 -7.04 -17.29 5.48
N GLY A 209 -6.81 -17.96 6.62
CA GLY A 209 -5.71 -18.89 6.82
C GLY A 209 -4.30 -18.26 6.85
N LYS A 210 -4.21 -16.93 6.79
CA LYS A 210 -2.95 -16.19 6.65
C LYS A 210 -2.85 -15.00 7.62
N TYR A 211 -3.95 -14.31 7.86
CA TYR A 211 -3.94 -13.05 8.57
C TYR A 211 -4.34 -13.21 10.03
N ARG A 212 -3.57 -12.62 10.93
CA ARG A 212 -4.02 -12.34 12.28
C ARG A 212 -4.71 -11.00 12.30
N VAL A 213 -5.96 -10.96 12.80
CA VAL A 213 -6.77 -9.74 12.89
C VAL A 213 -7.09 -9.46 14.34
N ASP A 214 -6.79 -8.27 14.81
CA ASP A 214 -6.96 -7.81 16.18
C ASP A 214 -8.04 -6.73 16.25
N ALA A 215 -9.11 -6.94 17.01
CA ALA A 215 -10.11 -5.91 17.26
C ALA A 215 -9.96 -5.31 18.66
N THR A 216 -9.90 -3.99 18.74
CA THR A 216 -9.93 -3.24 20.00
C THR A 216 -11.37 -2.93 20.37
N ILE A 217 -11.81 -3.43 21.52
CA ILE A 217 -13.17 -3.29 22.03
C ILE A 217 -13.13 -2.50 23.34
N ASN A 218 -13.88 -1.40 23.40
CA ASN A 218 -13.92 -0.51 24.54
C ASN A 218 -14.84 -0.97 25.69
N SER A 219 -14.93 -0.18 26.75
CA SER A 219 -15.78 -0.44 27.92
C SER A 219 -17.29 -0.45 27.62
N GLN A 220 -17.72 0.10 26.48
CA GLN A 220 -19.11 0.06 26.00
C GLN A 220 -19.38 -1.13 25.07
N ASN A 221 -18.43 -2.03 24.92
CA ASN A 221 -18.44 -3.15 23.99
C ASN A 221 -18.53 -2.75 22.50
N LEU A 222 -18.06 -1.55 22.15
CA LEU A 222 -17.96 -1.08 20.76
C LEU A 222 -16.56 -1.34 20.23
N LEU A 223 -16.47 -1.72 18.96
CA LEU A 223 -15.21 -1.87 18.27
C LEU A 223 -14.70 -0.46 17.88
N GLN A 224 -13.51 -0.13 18.32
CA GLN A 224 -12.86 1.15 18.00
C GLN A 224 -11.92 1.03 16.81
N ARG A 225 -11.22 -0.09 16.73
CA ARG A 225 -10.24 -0.40 15.67
C ARG A 225 -10.26 -1.88 15.37
N ILE A 226 -9.97 -2.18 14.11
CA ILE A 226 -9.71 -3.54 13.65
C ILE A 226 -8.43 -3.47 12.83
N HIS A 227 -7.42 -4.21 13.28
CA HIS A 227 -6.06 -4.11 12.82
C HIS A 227 -5.54 -5.45 12.32
N THR A 228 -4.78 -5.40 11.24
CA THR A 228 -4.01 -6.52 10.72
C THR A 228 -2.76 -6.01 10.02
N TRP A 229 -1.96 -6.91 9.48
CA TRP A 229 -0.85 -6.58 8.58
C TRP A 229 -1.16 -7.10 7.19
N VAL A 230 -0.71 -6.38 6.19
CA VAL A 230 -0.82 -6.78 4.78
C VAL A 230 0.54 -6.73 4.11
N PRO A 231 0.80 -7.58 3.12
CA PRO A 231 2.06 -7.51 2.40
C PRO A 231 2.13 -6.24 1.57
N ASP A 232 3.25 -5.55 1.67
CA ASP A 232 3.58 -4.37 0.87
C ASP A 232 4.99 -4.54 0.29
N PRO A 233 5.22 -4.29 -1.01
CA PRO A 233 6.51 -4.50 -1.65
C PRO A 233 7.63 -3.65 -1.03
N VAL A 234 7.29 -2.46 -0.53
CA VAL A 234 8.24 -1.50 0.04
C VAL A 234 8.35 -1.66 1.55
N LEU A 235 7.23 -1.66 2.26
CA LEU A 235 7.17 -1.62 3.72
C LEU A 235 7.18 -3.02 4.38
N GLY A 236 7.06 -4.10 3.61
CA GLY A 236 6.99 -5.45 4.17
C GLY A 236 5.61 -5.77 4.71
N ASP A 237 5.52 -6.33 5.93
CA ASP A 237 4.25 -6.56 6.60
C ASP A 237 3.73 -5.20 7.11
N ALA A 238 3.06 -4.45 6.24
CA ALA A 238 2.59 -3.11 6.51
C ALA A 238 1.36 -3.12 7.41
N ASN A 239 1.28 -2.16 8.33
CA ASN A 239 0.09 -1.92 9.14
C ASN A 239 -1.13 -1.68 8.26
N TYR A 240 -2.26 -2.28 8.63
CA TYR A 240 -3.55 -2.11 7.99
C TYR A 240 -4.65 -2.06 9.04
N GLU A 241 -5.14 -0.86 9.32
CA GLU A 241 -6.07 -0.61 10.40
C GLU A 241 -7.32 0.13 9.91
N HIS A 242 -8.48 -0.33 10.38
CA HIS A 242 -9.75 0.38 10.25
C HIS A 242 -10.15 0.94 11.61
N GLU A 243 -10.31 2.25 11.68
CA GLU A 243 -10.66 2.99 12.89
C GLU A 243 -12.11 3.50 12.85
N PHE A 244 -12.81 3.35 13.97
CA PHE A 244 -14.21 3.73 14.15
C PHE A 244 -14.36 4.51 15.46
N ALA A 245 -14.66 5.80 15.39
CA ALA A 245 -14.81 6.60 16.60
C ALA A 245 -16.09 6.22 17.37
N ASN A 246 -16.00 6.17 18.69
CA ASN A 246 -17.10 5.77 19.56
C ASN A 246 -18.36 6.63 19.41
N GLY A 247 -18.19 7.93 19.18
CA GLY A 247 -19.28 8.88 19.03
C GLY A 247 -20.05 8.77 17.70
N ASP A 248 -19.53 7.98 16.75
CA ASP A 248 -20.05 7.92 15.39
C ASP A 248 -20.97 6.71 15.15
N TYR A 249 -21.15 5.84 16.15
CA TYR A 249 -22.11 4.74 16.06
C TYR A 249 -23.54 5.25 16.21
N ILE A 250 -24.34 5.11 15.17
CA ILE A 250 -25.78 5.46 15.16
C ILE A 250 -26.64 4.20 15.11
N ASP A 251 -27.87 4.28 15.61
CA ASP A 251 -28.90 3.24 15.42
C ASP A 251 -29.51 3.39 14.03
N ILE A 252 -29.31 2.38 13.16
CA ILE A 252 -29.85 2.32 11.80
C ILE A 252 -31.17 1.53 11.73
N GLY A 253 -31.79 1.27 12.87
CA GLY A 253 -33.07 0.57 13.04
C GLY A 253 -32.90 -0.78 13.72
N ASN A 254 -33.95 -1.16 14.47
CA ASN A 254 -34.03 -2.43 15.20
C ASN A 254 -32.89 -2.68 16.20
N GLY A 255 -32.26 -1.63 16.74
CA GLY A 255 -31.10 -1.75 17.64
C GLY A 255 -29.78 -2.13 16.95
N ILE A 256 -29.74 -2.05 15.64
CA ILE A 256 -28.51 -2.23 14.88
C ILE A 256 -27.73 -0.92 14.89
N ARG A 257 -26.50 -0.94 15.40
CA ARG A 257 -25.63 0.22 15.46
C ARG A 257 -24.49 0.07 14.47
N PHE A 258 -24.25 1.11 13.67
CA PHE A 258 -23.19 1.13 12.67
C PHE A 258 -22.42 2.47 12.69
N PRO A 259 -21.08 2.48 12.47
CA PRO A 259 -20.32 3.72 12.48
C PRO A 259 -20.57 4.53 11.21
N THR A 260 -20.66 5.86 11.35
CA THR A 260 -20.84 6.80 10.23
C THR A 260 -19.54 7.34 9.68
N ILE A 261 -18.47 7.24 10.44
CA ILE A 261 -17.12 7.67 10.04
C ILE A 261 -16.18 6.50 10.27
N TRP A 262 -15.34 6.23 9.31
CA TRP A 262 -14.19 5.36 9.48
C TRP A 262 -12.99 5.84 8.69
N HIS A 263 -11.82 5.49 9.18
CA HIS A 263 -10.56 5.72 8.52
C HIS A 263 -9.86 4.38 8.29
N HIS A 264 -9.18 4.27 7.15
CA HIS A 264 -8.22 3.19 6.93
C HIS A 264 -6.81 3.77 7.04
N HIS A 265 -6.01 3.18 7.89
CA HIS A 265 -4.61 3.52 8.05
C HIS A 265 -3.79 2.43 7.39
N THR A 266 -2.81 2.81 6.59
CA THR A 266 -1.86 1.89 5.95
C THR A 266 -0.47 2.47 6.09
N GLY A 267 0.54 1.63 6.36
CA GLY A 267 1.91 2.07 6.39
C GLY A 267 2.71 1.45 7.52
N TRP A 268 3.52 2.26 8.17
CA TRP A 268 4.30 1.82 9.32
C TRP A 268 3.41 1.57 10.52
N ASP A 269 3.68 0.48 11.23
CA ASP A 269 3.12 0.25 12.55
C ASP A 269 3.81 1.22 13.52
N ASP A 270 3.22 2.39 13.69
CA ASP A 270 3.62 3.26 14.77
C ASP A 270 3.05 2.69 16.06
N ASN A 271 3.85 1.87 16.70
CA ASN A 271 3.50 1.48 18.03
C ASN A 271 3.21 2.76 18.83
N TYR A 272 2.04 2.86 19.40
CA TYR A 272 1.41 3.90 20.21
C TYR A 272 2.32 4.76 21.12
N GLN A 273 3.62 4.62 21.05
CA GLN A 273 4.62 5.32 21.85
C GLN A 273 5.32 6.41 21.07
N SER A 274 5.35 6.34 19.78
CA SER A 274 5.89 7.40 18.98
C SER A 274 4.72 8.29 18.55
N GLN A 275 4.76 9.51 18.91
CA GLN A 275 3.97 10.55 18.25
C GLN A 275 4.59 10.86 16.88
N SER A 276 5.13 9.83 16.28
CA SER A 276 5.70 9.92 14.96
C SER A 276 4.57 10.18 14.00
N ILE A 277 4.74 11.23 13.27
CA ILE A 277 3.83 11.71 12.25
C ILE A 277 3.69 10.72 11.07
N ASN A 278 4.34 9.57 11.13
CA ASN A 278 4.33 8.55 10.08
C ASN A 278 3.46 7.35 10.41
N ALA A 279 2.81 7.37 11.58
CA ALA A 279 2.00 6.26 12.03
C ALA A 279 0.70 6.17 11.25
N GLY A 280 0.54 5.09 10.55
CA GLY A 280 -0.72 4.68 10.03
C GLY A 280 -1.51 5.80 9.35
N HIS A 281 -0.91 6.41 8.35
CA HIS A 281 -1.56 7.50 7.64
C HIS A 281 -2.84 7.07 6.97
N ASN A 282 -3.79 8.00 6.90
CA ASN A 282 -5.06 7.76 6.25
C ASN A 282 -4.86 7.39 4.77
N ALA A 283 -5.05 6.13 4.46
CA ALA A 283 -5.13 5.62 3.09
C ALA A 283 -6.55 5.75 2.52
N PHE A 284 -7.54 5.86 3.40
CA PHE A 284 -8.94 6.09 3.05
C PHE A 284 -9.64 6.80 4.21
N GLY A 285 -10.59 7.67 3.89
CA GLY A 285 -11.51 8.25 4.86
C GLY A 285 -12.91 8.34 4.28
N GLY A 286 -13.89 7.84 5.03
CA GLY A 286 -15.30 7.84 4.62
C GLY A 286 -16.19 8.54 5.64
N ASN A 287 -17.14 9.35 5.13
CA ASN A 287 -18.22 9.97 5.90
C ASN A 287 -19.56 9.50 5.33
N GLN A 288 -20.24 8.66 6.09
CA GLN A 288 -21.43 7.94 5.68
C GLN A 288 -22.67 8.74 6.04
N SER A 289 -23.44 9.10 5.04
CA SER A 289 -24.68 9.90 5.19
C SER A 289 -25.94 9.05 5.17
N ASP A 290 -25.89 7.86 4.58
CA ASP A 290 -27.01 6.91 4.53
C ASP A 290 -26.48 5.48 4.70
N ILE A 291 -27.03 4.79 5.71
CA ILE A 291 -26.67 3.40 6.03
C ILE A 291 -27.96 2.60 6.17
N GLN A 292 -28.12 1.59 5.34
CA GLN A 292 -29.34 0.79 5.26
C GLN A 292 -29.06 -0.68 5.65
N ALA A 293 -29.71 -1.13 6.71
CA ALA A 293 -29.60 -2.50 7.17
C ALA A 293 -30.31 -3.48 6.22
N ASN A 294 -29.66 -4.61 5.96
CA ASN A 294 -30.19 -5.71 5.16
C ASN A 294 -30.51 -5.35 3.69
N VAL A 295 -29.82 -4.36 3.16
CA VAL A 295 -29.75 -4.04 1.73
C VAL A 295 -28.45 -4.65 1.19
N CYS A 296 -28.59 -5.71 0.38
CA CYS A 296 -27.48 -6.51 -0.08
C CYS A 296 -27.08 -6.14 -1.52
N PRO A 297 -25.80 -6.36 -1.92
CA PRO A 297 -25.45 -6.43 -3.32
C PRO A 297 -26.22 -7.60 -3.94
N GLY A 298 -26.76 -7.47 -5.12
CA GLY A 298 -27.41 -8.55 -5.82
C GLY A 298 -26.47 -9.76 -6.08
N GLU A 299 -26.85 -10.62 -6.98
CA GLU A 299 -25.93 -11.61 -7.48
C GLU A 299 -24.83 -10.88 -8.28
N LEU A 300 -23.59 -11.14 -7.95
CA LEU A 300 -22.40 -10.63 -8.66
C LEU A 300 -21.76 -11.80 -9.42
N PRO A 301 -22.27 -12.20 -10.60
CA PRO A 301 -21.72 -13.32 -11.33
C PRO A 301 -20.28 -13.00 -11.76
N VAL A 302 -19.36 -13.92 -11.47
CA VAL A 302 -17.95 -13.77 -11.85
C VAL A 302 -17.84 -13.90 -13.38
N PRO A 303 -17.36 -12.87 -14.09
CA PRO A 303 -17.19 -12.95 -15.54
C PRO A 303 -16.16 -14.02 -15.94
N PRO A 304 -16.31 -14.70 -17.09
CA PRO A 304 -15.30 -15.63 -17.57
C PRO A 304 -13.91 -15.02 -17.77
N SER A 305 -13.85 -13.73 -18.15
CA SER A 305 -12.57 -12.99 -18.24
C SER A 305 -11.88 -12.82 -16.88
N VAL A 306 -12.63 -12.84 -15.78
CA VAL A 306 -12.09 -12.75 -14.42
C VAL A 306 -11.71 -14.15 -13.90
N SER A 307 -12.61 -15.12 -14.02
CA SER A 307 -12.35 -16.47 -13.49
C SER A 307 -11.23 -17.23 -14.21
N ASN A 308 -10.93 -16.85 -15.45
CA ASN A 308 -9.86 -17.44 -16.27
C ASN A 308 -8.67 -16.49 -16.44
N ALA A 309 -8.61 -15.39 -15.68
CA ALA A 309 -7.50 -14.46 -15.77
C ALA A 309 -6.19 -15.11 -15.32
N GLU A 310 -5.16 -14.95 -16.13
CA GLU A 310 -3.79 -15.33 -15.81
C GLU A 310 -2.95 -14.06 -15.62
N PHE A 311 -2.24 -13.99 -14.51
CA PHE A 311 -1.38 -12.85 -14.18
C PHE A 311 0.09 -13.20 -14.48
N ILE A 312 0.45 -13.04 -15.74
CA ILE A 312 1.81 -13.32 -16.23
C ILE A 312 2.53 -12.00 -16.42
N GLU A 313 3.71 -11.86 -15.80
CA GLU A 313 4.56 -10.71 -16.06
C GLU A 313 5.15 -10.82 -17.47
N THR A 314 4.88 -9.82 -18.29
CA THR A 314 5.45 -9.70 -19.62
C THR A 314 6.45 -8.55 -19.66
N VAL A 315 7.57 -8.75 -20.37
CA VAL A 315 8.57 -7.70 -20.56
C VAL A 315 8.71 -7.47 -22.05
N GLU A 316 8.19 -6.34 -22.49
CA GLU A 316 8.35 -5.84 -23.85
C GLU A 316 9.71 -5.13 -23.97
N VAL A 317 10.40 -5.35 -25.06
CA VAL A 317 11.75 -4.79 -25.26
C VAL A 317 11.73 -3.84 -26.45
N ASN A 318 12.20 -2.62 -26.21
CA ASN A 318 12.47 -1.65 -27.26
C ASN A 318 13.95 -1.23 -27.17
N GLU A 319 14.76 -1.52 -28.18
CA GLU A 319 16.14 -1.06 -28.27
C GLU A 319 16.15 0.41 -28.72
N LEU A 320 16.49 1.29 -27.77
CA LEU A 320 16.52 2.74 -28.00
C LEU A 320 17.79 3.18 -28.72
N ALA A 321 18.89 2.53 -28.39
CA ALA A 321 20.21 2.69 -29.02
C ALA A 321 21.03 1.42 -28.79
N ALA A 322 22.17 1.27 -29.45
CA ALA A 322 23.02 0.10 -29.28
C ALA A 322 23.40 -0.15 -27.82
N GLY A 323 22.86 -1.24 -27.21
CA GLY A 323 23.07 -1.57 -25.81
C GLY A 323 22.25 -0.74 -24.81
N VAL A 324 21.20 -0.05 -25.26
CA VAL A 324 20.24 0.67 -24.41
C VAL A 324 18.84 0.16 -24.69
N TYR A 325 18.21 -0.47 -23.69
CA TYR A 325 16.94 -1.16 -23.84
C TYR A 325 15.90 -0.63 -22.87
N LEU A 326 14.76 -0.21 -23.41
CA LEU A 326 13.55 0.05 -22.63
C LEU A 326 12.81 -1.27 -22.41
N LEU A 327 12.50 -1.57 -21.15
CA LEU A 327 11.86 -2.81 -20.70
C LEU A 327 10.47 -2.48 -20.18
N GLY A 328 9.50 -2.52 -21.07
CA GLY A 328 8.10 -2.17 -20.86
C GLY A 328 7.20 -3.39 -20.61
N GLY A 329 5.91 -3.24 -20.96
CA GLY A 329 4.90 -4.31 -20.82
C GLY A 329 4.13 -4.25 -19.48
N SER A 330 4.28 -3.16 -18.72
CA SER A 330 3.47 -2.85 -17.53
C SER A 330 3.22 -1.34 -17.47
N SER A 331 2.65 -0.85 -16.37
CA SER A 331 2.45 0.60 -16.15
C SER A 331 3.76 1.39 -15.99
N HIS A 332 4.86 0.69 -15.67
CA HIS A 332 6.17 1.29 -15.46
C HIS A 332 7.22 0.55 -16.28
N ASN A 333 8.14 1.29 -16.81
CA ASN A 333 9.30 0.81 -17.55
C ASN A 333 10.53 0.71 -16.64
N SER A 334 11.52 -0.06 -17.07
CA SER A 334 12.91 0.03 -16.61
C SER A 334 13.80 0.24 -17.82
N VAL A 335 14.98 0.83 -17.65
CA VAL A 335 15.95 1.00 -18.75
C VAL A 335 17.24 0.29 -18.40
N ALA A 336 17.67 -0.65 -19.27
CA ALA A 336 18.97 -1.31 -19.14
C ALA A 336 19.99 -0.61 -20.04
N VAL A 337 21.14 -0.28 -19.46
CA VAL A 337 22.27 0.36 -20.15
C VAL A 337 23.49 -0.56 -20.06
N GLU A 338 23.96 -1.03 -21.20
CA GLU A 338 25.14 -1.89 -21.32
C GLU A 338 26.43 -1.08 -21.31
N PHE A 339 27.34 -1.40 -20.40
CA PHE A 339 28.71 -0.93 -20.33
C PHE A 339 29.70 -2.04 -20.75
N ALA A 340 30.98 -1.76 -20.81
CA ALA A 340 31.98 -2.73 -21.24
C ALA A 340 31.94 -4.03 -20.44
N ASP A 341 31.90 -3.93 -19.11
CA ASP A 341 32.02 -5.07 -18.19
C ASP A 341 30.81 -5.27 -17.27
N TYR A 342 29.77 -4.42 -17.35
CA TYR A 342 28.59 -4.47 -16.48
C TYR A 342 27.36 -3.85 -17.14
N ILE A 343 26.23 -3.98 -16.46
CA ILE A 343 24.96 -3.36 -16.82
C ILE A 343 24.54 -2.44 -15.67
N ALA A 344 24.03 -1.25 -16.01
CA ALA A 344 23.27 -0.41 -15.13
C ALA A 344 21.79 -0.48 -15.50
N VAL A 345 20.93 -0.53 -14.52
CA VAL A 345 19.47 -0.45 -14.71
C VAL A 345 18.97 0.85 -14.10
N VAL A 346 18.07 1.54 -14.79
CA VAL A 346 17.37 2.70 -14.27
C VAL A 346 15.95 2.25 -13.95
N GLU A 347 15.52 2.45 -12.72
CA GLU A 347 14.24 2.09 -12.10
C GLU A 347 14.02 0.60 -11.78
N ALA A 348 13.45 0.41 -10.58
CA ALA A 348 13.05 -0.89 -10.02
C ALA A 348 11.57 -0.87 -9.57
N PRO A 349 10.63 -0.72 -10.50
CA PRO A 349 9.26 -0.38 -10.17
C PRO A 349 8.44 -1.55 -9.61
N LEU A 350 7.30 -1.20 -9.00
CA LEU A 350 6.18 -2.06 -8.61
C LEU A 350 6.50 -3.10 -7.54
N ASN A 351 7.10 -4.22 -7.88
CA ASN A 351 7.32 -5.34 -6.96
C ASN A 351 8.44 -6.28 -7.44
N GLU A 352 8.79 -7.25 -6.59
CA GLU A 352 9.82 -8.25 -6.88
C GLU A 352 9.52 -9.06 -8.14
N ARG A 353 8.28 -9.53 -8.33
CA ARG A 353 7.91 -10.37 -9.48
C ARG A 353 8.19 -9.65 -10.81
N ARG A 354 7.82 -8.36 -10.90
CA ARG A 354 8.11 -7.53 -12.05
C ARG A 354 9.61 -7.42 -12.28
N ASN A 355 10.37 -7.15 -11.24
CA ASN A 355 11.80 -6.94 -11.36
C ASN A 355 12.59 -8.23 -11.67
N LEU A 356 12.16 -9.38 -11.18
CA LEU A 356 12.74 -10.66 -11.58
C LEU A 356 12.52 -10.92 -13.08
N ALA A 357 11.33 -10.65 -13.61
CA ALA A 357 11.07 -10.77 -15.05
C ALA A 357 11.93 -9.82 -15.88
N VAL A 358 12.12 -8.57 -15.41
CA VAL A 358 13.01 -7.58 -16.04
C VAL A 358 14.46 -8.07 -16.01
N ILE A 359 14.95 -8.56 -14.88
CA ILE A 359 16.32 -9.10 -14.73
C ILE A 359 16.55 -10.29 -15.65
N ASP A 360 15.63 -11.25 -15.69
CA ASP A 360 15.71 -12.41 -16.58
C ASP A 360 15.82 -11.95 -18.05
N ARG A 361 15.02 -10.96 -18.42
CA ARG A 361 15.06 -10.42 -19.79
C ARG A 361 16.38 -9.70 -20.09
N ILE A 362 16.94 -8.95 -19.15
CA ILE A 362 18.25 -8.31 -19.30
C ILE A 362 19.35 -9.36 -19.49
N VAL A 363 19.34 -10.44 -18.71
CA VAL A 363 20.34 -11.51 -18.82
C VAL A 363 20.27 -12.22 -20.18
N GLU A 364 19.06 -12.36 -20.75
CA GLU A 364 18.88 -12.89 -22.11
C GLU A 364 19.42 -11.94 -23.19
N LEU A 365 19.19 -10.62 -23.05
CA LEU A 365 19.62 -9.61 -24.03
C LEU A 365 21.13 -9.36 -23.97
N ILE A 366 21.71 -9.34 -22.78
CA ILE A 366 23.10 -8.97 -22.52
C ILE A 366 23.79 -10.10 -21.73
N PRO A 367 24.05 -11.25 -22.35
CA PRO A 367 24.60 -12.40 -21.63
C PRO A 367 26.04 -12.16 -21.15
N GLY A 368 26.34 -12.65 -19.95
CA GLY A 368 27.70 -12.69 -19.39
C GLY A 368 28.17 -11.42 -18.71
N LYS A 369 27.34 -10.37 -18.60
CA LYS A 369 27.63 -9.17 -17.82
C LYS A 369 26.73 -9.10 -16.58
N PRO A 370 27.28 -8.78 -15.38
CA PRO A 370 26.47 -8.61 -14.19
C PRO A 370 25.71 -7.27 -14.24
N ILE A 371 24.50 -7.26 -13.68
CA ILE A 371 23.82 -6.01 -13.30
C ILE A 371 24.52 -5.51 -12.04
N ARG A 372 25.30 -4.44 -12.18
CA ARG A 372 26.14 -3.91 -11.12
C ARG A 372 25.55 -2.70 -10.41
N PHE A 373 24.74 -1.94 -11.11
CA PHE A 373 24.17 -0.69 -10.60
C PHE A 373 22.67 -0.64 -10.87
N LEU A 374 21.92 -0.16 -9.88
CA LEU A 374 20.56 0.29 -10.04
C LEU A 374 20.51 1.79 -9.76
N VAL A 375 20.10 2.58 -10.73
CA VAL A 375 19.78 4.00 -10.56
C VAL A 375 18.31 4.11 -10.25
N ASN A 376 17.99 4.61 -9.07
CA ASN A 376 16.62 4.88 -8.67
C ASN A 376 16.36 6.38 -8.70
N THR A 377 15.32 6.81 -9.40
CA THR A 377 15.06 8.24 -9.60
C THR A 377 14.53 8.90 -8.34
N HIS A 378 13.61 8.26 -7.59
CA HIS A 378 13.03 8.82 -6.37
C HIS A 378 12.38 7.76 -5.48
N GLN A 379 11.86 8.20 -4.31
CA GLN A 379 11.41 7.30 -3.24
C GLN A 379 9.94 6.87 -3.30
N HIS A 380 9.15 7.22 -4.29
CA HIS A 380 7.78 6.75 -4.35
C HIS A 380 7.73 5.22 -4.46
N HIS A 381 6.72 4.61 -3.82
CA HIS A 381 6.70 3.16 -3.63
C HIS A 381 6.59 2.39 -4.94
N ASP A 382 5.91 2.93 -5.92
CA ASP A 382 5.79 2.36 -7.26
C ASP A 382 7.09 2.36 -8.06
N HIS A 383 8.10 3.16 -7.66
CA HIS A 383 9.44 3.22 -8.26
C HIS A 383 10.50 2.41 -7.50
N ILE A 384 10.18 1.95 -6.29
CA ILE A 384 11.16 1.26 -5.43
C ILE A 384 10.75 -0.14 -5.01
N GLY A 385 9.61 -0.65 -5.47
CA GLY A 385 9.11 -1.96 -5.04
C GLY A 385 10.03 -3.13 -5.39
N GLY A 386 10.93 -2.97 -6.36
CA GLY A 386 11.97 -3.94 -6.71
C GLY A 386 13.36 -3.66 -6.14
N LEU A 387 13.53 -2.61 -5.35
CA LEU A 387 14.84 -2.21 -4.83
C LEU A 387 15.57 -3.36 -4.13
N ARG A 388 14.86 -4.11 -3.30
CA ARG A 388 15.37 -5.27 -2.56
C ARG A 388 15.79 -6.41 -3.48
N THR A 389 15.12 -6.59 -4.62
CA THR A 389 15.48 -7.58 -5.64
C THR A 389 16.86 -7.30 -6.23
N TYR A 390 17.14 -6.04 -6.55
CA TYR A 390 18.46 -5.64 -7.05
C TYR A 390 19.55 -5.74 -5.98
N MET A 391 19.22 -5.46 -4.74
CA MET A 391 20.17 -5.70 -3.64
C MET A 391 20.46 -7.18 -3.42
N HIS A 392 19.46 -8.05 -3.56
CA HIS A 392 19.65 -9.49 -3.45
C HIS A 392 20.67 -10.00 -4.49
N ILE A 393 20.67 -9.48 -5.71
CA ILE A 393 21.65 -9.85 -6.75
C ILE A 393 22.99 -9.10 -6.63
N GLY A 394 23.17 -8.26 -5.61
CA GLY A 394 24.42 -7.58 -5.31
C GLY A 394 24.64 -6.27 -6.08
N ALA A 395 23.58 -5.66 -6.61
CA ALA A 395 23.69 -4.36 -7.28
C ALA A 395 23.91 -3.22 -6.27
N THR A 396 24.74 -2.25 -6.64
CA THR A 396 24.89 -0.99 -5.91
C THR A 396 23.75 -0.05 -6.27
N ILE A 397 23.07 0.50 -5.25
CA ILE A 397 21.96 1.45 -5.44
C ILE A 397 22.53 2.87 -5.57
N ILE A 398 22.25 3.52 -6.68
CA ILE A 398 22.55 4.94 -6.91
C ILE A 398 21.25 5.71 -6.71
N THR A 399 21.19 6.58 -5.70
CA THR A 399 20.00 7.36 -5.37
C THR A 399 20.38 8.73 -4.82
N HIS A 400 19.42 9.65 -4.73
CA HIS A 400 19.67 10.93 -4.08
C HIS A 400 19.92 10.74 -2.57
N TRP A 401 20.84 11.50 -1.99
CA TRP A 401 21.24 11.34 -0.59
C TRP A 401 20.10 11.50 0.42
N LYS A 402 19.04 12.23 0.08
CA LYS A 402 17.84 12.39 0.92
C LYS A 402 17.02 11.10 1.08
N ASN A 403 17.18 10.14 0.19
CA ASN A 403 16.45 8.88 0.22
C ASN A 403 17.18 7.82 1.07
N TYR A 404 18.44 8.04 1.39
CA TYR A 404 19.30 7.04 2.01
C TYR A 404 18.75 6.51 3.34
N ASP A 405 18.32 7.39 4.24
CA ASP A 405 17.82 6.99 5.55
C ASP A 405 16.54 6.15 5.43
N PHE A 406 15.63 6.53 4.56
CA PHE A 406 14.42 5.77 4.28
C PHE A 406 14.73 4.39 3.71
N TYR A 407 15.61 4.31 2.71
CA TYR A 407 15.96 3.02 2.12
C TYR A 407 16.67 2.11 3.11
N SER A 408 17.61 2.65 3.88
CA SER A 408 18.39 1.86 4.82
C SER A 408 17.56 1.37 6.01
N ASN A 409 16.67 2.19 6.53
CA ASN A 409 15.92 1.90 7.74
C ASN A 409 14.58 1.20 7.46
N ASP A 410 13.82 1.70 6.49
CA ASP A 410 12.44 1.26 6.30
C ASP A 410 12.33 0.21 5.17
N VAL A 411 12.98 0.42 4.02
CA VAL A 411 12.84 -0.48 2.87
C VAL A 411 13.70 -1.74 3.03
N LEU A 412 14.93 -1.60 3.52
CA LEU A 412 15.92 -2.67 3.42
C LEU A 412 16.14 -3.46 4.71
N ASN A 413 15.96 -2.86 5.88
CA ASN A 413 16.34 -3.48 7.13
C ASN A 413 15.21 -3.72 8.13
N TYR A 414 14.10 -2.99 8.03
CA TYR A 414 13.24 -2.83 9.20
C TYR A 414 12.07 -3.80 9.28
N ALA A 415 11.32 -3.94 8.23
CA ALA A 415 10.03 -4.61 8.35
C ALA A 415 10.14 -6.12 8.20
N PRO A 416 9.44 -6.91 9.03
CA PRO A 416 9.27 -8.32 8.74
C PRO A 416 8.53 -8.47 7.40
N ARG A 417 8.81 -9.57 6.70
CA ARG A 417 8.15 -9.97 5.45
C ARG A 417 7.70 -11.41 5.59
N THR A 418 6.75 -11.63 6.49
CA THR A 418 6.28 -12.98 6.83
C THR A 418 5.05 -13.37 6.01
N LEU A 419 4.29 -12.37 5.55
CA LEU A 419 3.07 -12.57 4.76
C LEU A 419 3.37 -12.83 3.28
N ASP A 420 4.38 -12.17 2.75
CA ASP A 420 4.88 -12.35 1.37
C ASP A 420 6.41 -12.14 1.35
N PRO A 421 7.19 -13.17 1.74
CA PRO A 421 8.62 -13.05 1.85
C PRO A 421 9.29 -12.98 0.47
N ASP A 422 10.10 -11.93 0.28
CA ASP A 422 10.91 -11.73 -0.93
C ASP A 422 12.23 -12.53 -0.92
N MET A 423 12.94 -12.56 -2.04
CA MET A 423 14.22 -13.27 -2.22
C MET A 423 15.27 -12.81 -1.21
N LEU A 424 15.34 -11.51 -0.92
CA LEU A 424 16.29 -10.96 0.04
C LEU A 424 16.02 -11.45 1.46
N SER A 425 14.74 -11.63 1.84
CA SER A 425 14.35 -12.17 3.15
C SER A 425 14.60 -13.68 3.26
N LEU A 426 14.32 -14.43 2.19
CA LEU A 426 14.46 -15.89 2.17
C LEU A 426 15.92 -16.35 2.07
N TRP A 427 16.72 -15.65 1.27
CA TRP A 427 18.12 -15.97 0.99
C TRP A 427 19.02 -14.73 1.05
N PRO A 428 19.21 -14.15 2.24
CA PRO A 428 20.06 -12.98 2.37
C PRO A 428 21.49 -13.32 1.94
N PRO A 429 22.12 -12.52 1.08
CA PRO A 429 23.51 -12.72 0.69
C PRO A 429 24.42 -12.69 1.92
N THR A 430 25.37 -13.61 1.98
CA THR A 430 26.31 -13.71 3.11
C THR A 430 27.20 -12.47 3.27
N GLU A 431 27.39 -11.70 2.20
CA GLU A 431 28.18 -10.48 2.16
C GLU A 431 27.43 -9.25 2.67
N LEU A 432 26.10 -9.33 2.85
CA LEU A 432 25.30 -8.23 3.45
C LEU A 432 25.60 -7.96 4.92
N ALA A 433 26.41 -8.79 5.58
CA ALA A 433 26.89 -8.53 6.95
C ALA A 433 27.66 -7.19 7.06
N GLU A 434 28.17 -6.66 5.96
CA GLU A 434 28.87 -5.38 5.87
C GLU A 434 27.95 -4.19 5.48
N GLY A 435 26.66 -4.45 5.26
CA GLY A 435 25.67 -3.45 4.82
C GLY A 435 25.46 -3.42 3.30
N TYR A 436 24.46 -2.67 2.90
CA TYR A 436 24.09 -2.49 1.48
C TYR A 436 25.02 -1.51 0.79
N GLN A 437 25.25 -1.71 -0.52
CA GLN A 437 26.09 -0.84 -1.32
C GLN A 437 25.26 0.32 -1.86
N TYR A 438 25.65 1.55 -1.51
CA TYR A 438 25.02 2.78 -1.98
C TYR A 438 26.04 3.75 -2.54
N GLU A 439 25.62 4.43 -3.61
CA GLU A 439 26.24 5.66 -4.09
C GLU A 439 25.20 6.78 -3.99
N THR A 440 25.48 7.80 -3.19
CA THR A 440 24.53 8.88 -2.96
C THR A 440 24.86 10.10 -3.82
N VAL A 441 23.89 10.54 -4.62
CA VAL A 441 23.99 11.71 -5.48
C VAL A 441 23.55 12.95 -4.71
N ARG A 442 24.31 14.06 -4.78
CA ARG A 442 23.88 15.36 -4.27
C ARG A 442 23.38 16.26 -5.39
N GLU A 443 24.23 16.56 -6.34
CA GLU A 443 23.89 17.37 -7.51
C GLU A 443 24.06 16.55 -8.80
N ASN A 444 25.23 15.91 -8.96
CA ASN A 444 25.59 15.17 -10.14
C ASN A 444 26.43 13.93 -9.78
N TYR A 445 26.28 12.90 -10.57
CA TYR A 445 27.11 11.69 -10.54
C TYR A 445 27.30 11.18 -11.97
N VAL A 446 28.46 10.67 -12.32
CA VAL A 446 28.74 10.09 -13.64
C VAL A 446 29.14 8.64 -13.47
N LEU A 447 28.33 7.73 -14.00
CA LEU A 447 28.69 6.34 -14.15
C LEU A 447 29.35 6.15 -15.53
N THR A 448 30.57 5.61 -15.56
CA THR A 448 31.32 5.49 -16.80
C THR A 448 32.25 4.27 -16.79
N ASP A 449 32.52 3.73 -17.99
CA ASP A 449 33.56 2.75 -18.26
C ASP A 449 34.69 3.33 -19.12
N GLY A 450 34.67 4.63 -19.38
CA GLY A 450 35.59 5.35 -20.23
C GLY A 450 35.18 5.42 -21.71
N ASN A 451 34.13 4.66 -22.12
CA ASN A 451 33.58 4.67 -23.47
C ASN A 451 32.15 5.23 -23.49
N ARG A 452 31.33 4.83 -22.52
CA ARG A 452 29.96 5.29 -22.36
C ARG A 452 29.82 6.02 -21.02
N ASN A 453 29.02 7.08 -21.03
CA ASN A 453 28.69 7.84 -19.82
C ASN A 453 27.20 7.81 -19.58
N LEU A 454 26.79 7.60 -18.32
CA LEU A 454 25.45 7.84 -17.82
C LEU A 454 25.53 8.95 -16.77
N ASN A 455 25.07 10.13 -17.14
CA ASN A 455 25.11 11.33 -16.30
C ASN A 455 23.83 11.38 -15.47
N ILE A 456 23.95 11.29 -14.15
CA ILE A 456 22.84 11.30 -13.21
C ILE A 456 22.82 12.67 -12.53
N SER A 457 21.68 13.36 -12.54
CA SER A 457 21.58 14.70 -11.98
C SER A 457 20.28 14.96 -11.22
N TYR A 458 20.36 15.82 -10.20
CA TYR A 458 19.24 16.19 -9.32
C TYR A 458 18.40 17.29 -9.95
N VAL A 459 17.10 17.03 -10.10
CA VAL A 459 16.13 18.00 -10.63
C VAL A 459 15.55 18.84 -9.50
N HIS A 460 15.77 20.14 -9.57
CA HIS A 460 15.21 21.11 -8.61
C HIS A 460 15.08 22.51 -9.22
N PRO A 461 14.12 23.35 -8.76
CA PRO A 461 13.06 23.04 -7.79
C PRO A 461 11.99 22.12 -8.38
N LEU A 462 11.42 21.28 -7.53
CA LEU A 462 10.36 20.35 -7.91
C LEU A 462 9.35 20.20 -6.78
N ASN A 463 8.06 20.15 -7.12
CA ASN A 463 6.99 19.96 -6.13
C ASN A 463 6.60 18.51 -5.96
N HIS A 464 6.86 17.67 -6.97
CA HIS A 464 6.48 16.27 -6.96
C HIS A 464 7.10 15.54 -5.77
N VAL A 465 8.42 15.56 -5.70
CA VAL A 465 9.19 14.88 -4.67
C VAL A 465 10.53 15.57 -4.42
N GLU A 466 11.05 15.46 -3.21
CA GLU A 466 12.43 15.83 -2.92
C GLU A 466 13.38 14.70 -3.31
N GLY A 467 14.49 15.03 -3.94
CA GLY A 467 15.52 14.03 -4.29
C GLY A 467 15.30 13.33 -5.62
N MET A 468 14.54 13.92 -6.54
CA MET A 468 14.35 13.42 -7.90
C MET A 468 15.64 13.44 -8.71
N LEU A 469 16.01 12.31 -9.28
CA LEU A 469 17.11 12.16 -10.22
C LEU A 469 16.59 11.89 -11.63
N VAL A 470 17.35 12.34 -12.62
CA VAL A 470 17.23 11.94 -14.01
C VAL A 470 18.57 11.36 -14.48
N ALA A 471 18.54 10.50 -15.50
CA ALA A 471 19.72 9.86 -16.06
C ALA A 471 19.84 10.19 -17.56
N TYR A 472 20.99 10.72 -17.97
CA TYR A 472 21.22 11.20 -19.33
C TYR A 472 22.39 10.48 -19.99
N LEU A 473 22.16 9.97 -21.20
CA LEU A 473 23.15 9.34 -22.09
C LEU A 473 23.55 10.35 -23.18
N PRO A 474 24.72 11.03 -23.03
CA PRO A 474 25.07 12.14 -23.91
C PRO A 474 25.37 11.72 -25.35
N GLU A 475 25.95 10.53 -25.56
CA GLU A 475 26.28 10.03 -26.89
C GLU A 475 25.03 9.64 -27.68
N GLU A 476 23.99 9.15 -26.98
CA GLU A 476 22.70 8.75 -27.53
C GLU A 476 21.66 9.88 -27.49
N MET A 477 21.93 10.97 -26.78
CA MET A 477 21.02 12.10 -26.52
C MET A 477 19.68 11.66 -25.90
N LEU A 478 19.72 10.62 -25.05
CA LEU A 478 18.56 10.06 -24.37
C LEU A 478 18.49 10.59 -22.94
N LEU A 479 17.36 11.14 -22.54
CA LEU A 479 17.09 11.56 -21.15
C LEU A 479 16.02 10.67 -20.52
N ILE A 480 16.42 9.85 -19.55
CA ILE A 480 15.55 8.93 -18.79
C ILE A 480 15.04 9.68 -17.56
N GLU A 481 13.74 9.71 -17.38
CA GLU A 481 13.09 10.41 -16.29
C GLU A 481 11.85 9.64 -15.78
N ALA A 482 11.42 9.94 -14.57
CA ALA A 482 10.21 9.38 -13.97
C ALA A 482 9.34 10.52 -13.41
N ASP A 483 8.02 10.45 -13.63
CA ASP A 483 6.99 11.33 -13.04
C ASP A 483 7.13 12.83 -13.37
N LEU A 484 8.04 13.18 -14.26
CA LEU A 484 8.18 14.53 -14.73
C LEU A 484 7.41 14.77 -16.03
N PHE A 485 7.29 13.70 -16.85
CA PHE A 485 6.49 13.68 -18.06
C PHE A 485 6.07 12.23 -18.39
N ASP A 486 4.77 11.94 -18.39
CA ASP A 486 4.25 10.57 -18.56
C ASP A 486 4.12 10.14 -20.03
N GLY A 487 4.70 10.87 -20.94
CA GLY A 487 4.60 10.61 -22.36
C GLY A 487 3.19 10.87 -22.96
N PRO A 488 3.06 10.78 -24.28
CA PRO A 488 1.80 11.08 -24.97
C PRO A 488 0.68 10.06 -24.74
N SER A 489 0.99 8.84 -24.33
CA SER A 489 0.01 7.76 -24.13
C SER A 489 -0.65 7.78 -22.76
N ALA A 490 0.01 8.29 -21.73
CA ALA A 490 -0.55 8.45 -20.39
C ALA A 490 -1.59 9.57 -20.31
N VAL A 491 -1.62 10.42 -21.31
CA VAL A 491 -2.55 11.54 -21.37
C VAL A 491 -3.58 11.24 -22.45
N ASN A 492 -4.87 11.24 -22.08
CA ASN A 492 -5.93 11.14 -23.04
C ASN A 492 -5.80 12.29 -24.06
N ARG A 493 -5.26 12.01 -25.24
CA ARG A 493 -4.92 12.98 -26.29
C ARG A 493 -6.09 13.85 -26.72
N ASP A 494 -7.32 13.34 -26.56
CA ASP A 494 -8.54 14.07 -26.94
C ASP A 494 -8.94 15.14 -25.91
N ALA A 495 -8.36 15.10 -24.72
CA ALA A 495 -8.59 16.05 -23.64
C ALA A 495 -7.48 17.10 -23.50
N LEU A 496 -6.49 17.07 -24.38
CA LEU A 496 -5.27 17.86 -24.29
C LEU A 496 -5.44 19.33 -24.71
N SER A 497 -5.86 20.12 -23.79
CA SER A 497 -5.10 21.31 -23.47
C SER A 497 -4.26 21.00 -22.23
N ILE A 498 -3.18 20.25 -22.37
CA ILE A 498 -2.23 20.12 -21.27
C ILE A 498 -1.66 21.50 -21.04
N THR A 499 -2.15 22.15 -19.99
CA THR A 499 -1.40 23.27 -19.43
C THR A 499 -0.16 22.64 -18.82
N PRO A 500 1.06 22.99 -19.30
CA PRO A 500 2.28 22.38 -18.77
C PRO A 500 2.27 22.53 -17.25
N ASN A 501 2.32 21.40 -16.55
CA ASN A 501 2.34 21.38 -15.12
C ASN A 501 3.73 21.81 -14.62
N GLN A 502 3.89 21.90 -13.32
CA GLN A 502 5.15 22.34 -12.74
C GLN A 502 6.28 21.33 -12.94
N SER A 503 5.98 20.01 -13.00
CA SER A 503 6.98 18.96 -13.24
C SER A 503 7.58 19.10 -14.64
N HIS A 504 6.74 19.31 -15.68
CA HIS A 504 7.19 19.56 -17.05
C HIS A 504 8.13 20.76 -17.11
N ARG A 505 7.76 21.88 -16.46
CA ARG A 505 8.58 23.09 -16.42
C ARG A 505 9.88 22.89 -15.66
N SER A 506 9.87 22.10 -14.60
CA SER A 506 11.07 21.77 -13.83
C SER A 506 12.04 20.92 -14.66
N LEU A 507 11.55 19.94 -15.40
CA LEU A 507 12.34 19.13 -16.31
C LEU A 507 12.94 20.00 -17.45
N TYR A 508 12.12 20.81 -18.12
CA TYR A 508 12.58 21.72 -19.15
C TYR A 508 13.68 22.65 -18.65
N ASN A 509 13.45 23.32 -17.52
CA ASN A 509 14.43 24.24 -16.93
C ASN A 509 15.72 23.53 -16.50
N HIS A 510 15.62 22.26 -16.07
CA HIS A 510 16.79 21.45 -15.72
C HIS A 510 17.66 21.17 -16.95
N VAL A 511 17.06 20.77 -18.07
CA VAL A 511 17.75 20.53 -19.34
C VAL A 511 18.43 21.81 -19.83
N GLN A 512 17.72 22.95 -19.82
CA GLN A 512 18.28 24.24 -20.21
C GLN A 512 19.44 24.69 -19.30
N ARG A 513 19.28 24.51 -17.98
CA ARG A 513 20.31 24.89 -16.98
C ARG A 513 21.62 24.12 -17.17
N LEU A 514 21.52 22.85 -17.50
CA LEU A 514 22.69 21.98 -17.74
C LEU A 514 23.16 21.98 -19.19
N SER A 515 22.45 22.68 -20.09
CA SER A 515 22.71 22.73 -21.52
C SER A 515 22.83 21.32 -22.14
N LEU A 516 21.89 20.44 -21.79
CA LEU A 516 21.85 19.09 -22.35
C LEU A 516 21.28 19.13 -23.77
N GLU A 517 21.91 18.39 -24.67
CA GLU A 517 21.40 18.15 -26.01
C GLU A 517 20.56 16.87 -25.99
N VAL A 518 19.24 17.01 -25.85
CA VAL A 518 18.31 15.88 -25.75
C VAL A 518 17.60 15.71 -27.09
N ASP A 519 17.58 14.49 -27.62
CA ASP A 519 16.77 14.09 -28.78
C ASP A 519 15.48 13.40 -28.35
N THR A 520 15.58 12.51 -27.37
CA THR A 520 14.47 11.70 -26.91
C THR A 520 14.37 11.67 -25.39
N LEU A 521 13.17 11.96 -24.88
CA LEU A 521 12.76 11.65 -23.52
C LEU A 521 12.33 10.18 -23.42
N VAL A 522 12.80 9.52 -22.38
CA VAL A 522 12.50 8.12 -22.07
C VAL A 522 11.78 8.08 -20.71
N PRO A 523 10.46 8.21 -20.69
CA PRO A 523 9.71 8.23 -19.46
C PRO A 523 9.58 6.81 -18.87
N ILE A 524 9.60 6.72 -17.55
CA ILE A 524 9.28 5.48 -16.85
C ILE A 524 7.79 5.18 -16.96
N HIS A 525 6.94 6.21 -17.03
CA HIS A 525 5.53 6.07 -17.35
C HIS A 525 5.25 6.46 -18.81
N GLY A 526 4.97 5.49 -19.66
CA GLY A 526 4.57 5.74 -21.06
C GLY A 526 5.65 5.45 -22.09
N GLU A 527 5.52 6.07 -23.25
CA GLU A 527 6.34 5.79 -24.44
C GLU A 527 7.42 6.87 -24.66
N PRO A 528 8.56 6.50 -25.23
CA PRO A 528 9.59 7.47 -25.63
C PRO A 528 9.00 8.57 -26.53
N THR A 529 9.39 9.81 -26.25
CA THR A 529 8.86 11.00 -26.91
C THR A 529 10.00 11.88 -27.39
N SER A 530 9.89 12.47 -28.58
CA SER A 530 10.89 13.41 -29.06
C SER A 530 10.96 14.65 -28.16
N TRP A 531 12.15 15.21 -28.00
CA TRP A 531 12.31 16.47 -27.25
C TRP A 531 11.51 17.61 -27.87
N ASP A 532 11.43 17.69 -29.19
CA ASP A 532 10.66 18.72 -29.89
C ASP A 532 9.16 18.65 -29.56
N ASP A 533 8.59 17.43 -29.44
CA ASP A 533 7.18 17.25 -29.06
C ASP A 533 6.96 17.67 -27.60
N PHE A 534 7.89 17.35 -26.70
CA PHE A 534 7.82 17.80 -25.30
C PHE A 534 7.98 19.33 -25.20
N GLU A 535 8.96 19.92 -25.87
CA GLU A 535 9.19 21.36 -25.88
C GLU A 535 7.97 22.13 -26.38
N ALA A 536 7.31 21.63 -27.43
CA ALA A 536 6.08 22.20 -27.97
C ALA A 536 4.90 22.20 -26.96
N LEU A 537 4.96 21.38 -25.91
CA LEU A 537 3.98 21.41 -24.82
C LEU A 537 4.27 22.51 -23.80
N ILE A 538 5.51 22.97 -23.70
CA ILE A 538 5.94 23.97 -22.71
C ILE A 538 5.69 25.39 -23.20
N ASP A 539 5.80 25.63 -24.50
CA ASP A 539 5.56 26.92 -25.16
C ASP A 539 4.05 27.28 -25.24
#